data_63cf1f950e7fc8a7830aebf8e388571e
#
_entry.id   63cf1f950e7fc8a7830aebf8e388571e
#
_cell.length_a   1.000
_cell.length_b   1.000
_cell.length_c   1.000
_cell.angle_alpha   90.00
_cell.angle_beta   90.00
_cell.angle_gamma   90.00
#
_symmetry.space_group_name_H-M   'P 1'
#
loop_
_entity.id
_entity.type
_entity.pdbx_description
1 polymer ?
#
loop_
_entity_poly.entity_id
_entity_poly.type
_entity_poly.pdbx_seq_one_letter_code
_entity_poly.pdbx_strand_id
1 'polypeptide(L)'
;MTTGKTIIHDREERLPEVEAFLEKLGVRTRDSDFDSLRKIVDEALAEGDDAFDAQVPPRWQDRVIEELVEPQSSVLDVGCGEGDLLVRLAENTKATVQGLELNQEMVMRCIERGIPTYHGDLENGLKNFPDKSFDYVILEETLQTLSRPMNVLRELLRVGHKSIISFPNFAHWKVRLAFSLGGRMPMTEALPYQWHDTPNIHLCSINDFMDWTLQDQVHILEARVLVKGKVEKYREEHNLTAQQALFLVEPQ
;
A
#
# COMPACT_ATOMS: atom_id res chain seq x y z
N MET A 1 22.32 -31.53 -39.35
CA MET A 1 22.72 -31.78 -37.93
C MET A 1 23.69 -30.68 -37.55
N THR A 2 23.21 -29.65 -36.91
CA THR A 2 24.06 -28.62 -36.32
C THR A 2 23.47 -28.27 -34.98
N THR A 3 24.18 -28.67 -33.97
CA THR A 3 23.90 -28.69 -32.55
C THR A 3 23.71 -27.26 -32.03
N GLY A 4 22.50 -27.00 -31.53
CA GLY A 4 22.24 -25.85 -30.63
C GLY A 4 22.87 -26.11 -29.27
N LYS A 5 24.04 -25.56 -29.06
CA LYS A 5 24.65 -25.39 -27.72
C LYS A 5 25.29 -24.01 -27.66
N THR A 6 25.06 -23.35 -26.55
CA THR A 6 25.78 -22.13 -26.12
C THR A 6 25.03 -20.82 -26.33
N ILE A 7 24.04 -20.54 -25.48
CA ILE A 7 23.62 -19.15 -25.19
C ILE A 7 23.46 -18.92 -23.66
N ILE A 8 23.72 -19.93 -22.82
CA ILE A 8 23.39 -19.84 -21.37
C ILE A 8 24.58 -19.36 -20.53
N HIS A 9 25.84 -19.50 -20.97
CA HIS A 9 27.02 -19.14 -20.18
C HIS A 9 27.46 -17.66 -20.25
N ASP A 10 26.93 -16.88 -21.20
CA ASP A 10 27.35 -15.49 -21.42
C ASP A 10 26.51 -14.45 -20.63
N ARG A 11 25.56 -14.89 -19.79
CA ARG A 11 24.62 -13.99 -19.10
C ARG A 11 25.06 -13.60 -17.69
N GLU A 12 25.79 -14.44 -16.96
CA GLU A 12 26.26 -14.12 -15.61
C GLU A 12 27.36 -13.04 -15.61
N GLU A 13 28.15 -12.95 -16.69
CA GLU A 13 29.19 -11.91 -16.82
C GLU A 13 28.66 -10.52 -17.21
N ARG A 14 27.41 -10.40 -17.69
CA ARG A 14 26.83 -9.11 -18.17
C ARG A 14 26.04 -8.34 -17.11
N LEU A 15 25.70 -8.95 -15.98
CA LEU A 15 24.94 -8.29 -14.91
C LEU A 15 25.62 -7.01 -14.39
N PRO A 16 26.93 -7.01 -14.08
CA PRO A 16 27.63 -5.81 -13.59
C PRO A 16 27.65 -4.66 -14.64
N GLU A 17 27.71 -4.99 -15.93
CA GLU A 17 27.70 -3.99 -17.00
C GLU A 17 26.30 -3.35 -17.16
N VAL A 18 25.25 -4.16 -17.01
CA VAL A 18 23.85 -3.68 -17.05
C VAL A 18 23.55 -2.80 -15.84
N GLU A 19 24.00 -3.17 -14.66
CA GLU A 19 23.87 -2.37 -13.44
C GLU A 19 24.58 -1.04 -13.55
N ALA A 20 25.84 -1.04 -13.97
CA ALA A 20 26.63 0.17 -14.20
C ALA A 20 26.00 1.08 -15.30
N PHE A 21 25.35 0.48 -16.29
CA PHE A 21 24.63 1.23 -17.33
C PHE A 21 23.35 1.86 -16.79
N LEU A 22 22.55 1.13 -15.99
CA LEU A 22 21.33 1.63 -15.35
C LEU A 22 21.63 2.75 -14.35
N GLU A 23 22.71 2.61 -13.59
CA GLU A 23 23.19 3.63 -12.67
C GLU A 23 23.57 4.93 -13.39
N LYS A 24 24.24 4.83 -14.58
CA LYS A 24 24.51 5.99 -15.45
C LYS A 24 23.26 6.66 -15.99
N LEU A 25 22.16 5.90 -16.15
CA LEU A 25 20.85 6.42 -16.52
C LEU A 25 20.07 7.00 -15.33
N GLY A 26 20.63 7.00 -14.11
CA GLY A 26 19.96 7.44 -12.88
C GLY A 26 18.92 6.45 -12.36
N VAL A 27 18.93 5.22 -12.87
CA VAL A 27 18.07 4.13 -12.39
C VAL A 27 18.77 3.47 -11.21
N ARG A 28 18.25 3.67 -10.01
CA ARG A 28 18.74 2.97 -8.81
C ARG A 28 18.22 1.53 -8.83
N THR A 29 19.14 0.58 -8.93
CA THR A 29 18.85 -0.85 -8.78
C THR A 29 19.48 -1.35 -7.49
N ARG A 30 18.83 -2.31 -6.84
CA ARG A 30 19.46 -3.12 -5.79
C ARG A 30 19.93 -4.42 -6.45
N ASP A 31 21.12 -4.89 -6.13
CA ASP A 31 21.75 -6.09 -6.72
C ASP A 31 20.83 -7.33 -6.70
N SER A 32 19.96 -7.42 -5.70
CA SER A 32 19.00 -8.51 -5.54
C SER A 32 17.77 -8.45 -6.46
N ASP A 33 17.49 -7.30 -7.11
CA ASP A 33 16.19 -7.11 -7.80
C ASP A 33 16.09 -7.95 -9.09
N PHE A 34 17.18 -8.11 -9.84
CA PHE A 34 17.17 -8.90 -11.07
C PHE A 34 17.08 -10.41 -10.81
N ASP A 35 17.86 -10.91 -9.87
CA ASP A 35 17.83 -12.34 -9.49
C ASP A 35 16.51 -12.71 -8.83
N SER A 36 15.98 -11.84 -7.99
CA SER A 36 14.68 -12.01 -7.36
C SER A 36 13.55 -11.98 -8.39
N LEU A 37 13.59 -11.05 -9.35
CA LEU A 37 12.60 -10.98 -10.43
C LEU A 37 12.65 -12.23 -11.31
N ARG A 38 13.86 -12.69 -11.67
CA ARG A 38 14.04 -13.92 -12.45
C ARG A 38 13.48 -15.13 -11.71
N LYS A 39 13.83 -15.29 -10.44
CA LYS A 39 13.33 -16.39 -9.60
C LYS A 39 11.81 -16.41 -9.54
N ILE A 40 11.18 -15.25 -9.33
CA ILE A 40 9.73 -15.11 -9.29
C ILE A 40 9.10 -15.49 -10.63
N VAL A 41 9.69 -15.05 -11.74
CA VAL A 41 9.19 -15.40 -13.09
C VAL A 41 9.34 -16.90 -13.36
N ASP A 42 10.47 -17.52 -12.96
CA ASP A 42 10.70 -18.95 -13.13
C ASP A 42 9.72 -19.78 -12.25
N GLU A 43 9.48 -19.36 -11.02
CA GLU A 43 8.45 -19.94 -10.14
C GLU A 43 7.05 -19.79 -10.75
N ALA A 44 6.77 -18.60 -11.32
CA ALA A 44 5.54 -18.31 -12.01
C ALA A 44 5.24 -19.26 -13.15
N LEU A 45 6.22 -19.45 -13.99
CA LEU A 45 6.12 -20.34 -15.13
C LEU A 45 5.97 -21.82 -14.72
N ALA A 46 6.49 -22.18 -13.54
CA ALA A 46 6.42 -23.55 -13.01
C ALA A 46 5.08 -23.86 -12.32
N GLU A 47 4.45 -22.89 -11.68
CA GLU A 47 3.19 -23.08 -10.92
C GLU A 47 1.94 -22.95 -11.78
N GLY A 48 2.03 -22.40 -13.00
CA GLY A 48 0.89 -22.15 -13.91
C GLY A 48 0.07 -20.91 -13.54
N ASP A 49 -0.88 -20.54 -14.41
CA ASP A 49 -1.66 -19.29 -14.30
C ASP A 49 -2.47 -19.17 -13.00
N ASP A 50 -2.96 -20.29 -12.46
CA ASP A 50 -3.86 -20.31 -11.29
C ASP A 50 -3.19 -19.86 -9.97
N ALA A 51 -1.86 -20.02 -9.83
CA ALA A 51 -1.14 -19.62 -8.63
C ALA A 51 -0.85 -18.11 -8.59
N PHE A 52 -0.97 -17.43 -9.73
CA PHE A 52 -0.68 -16.00 -9.89
C PHE A 52 -1.89 -15.09 -9.78
N ASP A 53 -3.10 -15.62 -9.97
CA ASP A 53 -4.38 -14.93 -9.84
C ASP A 53 -5.02 -15.17 -8.46
N ALA A 54 -4.19 -15.29 -7.41
CA ALA A 54 -4.69 -15.29 -6.05
C ALA A 54 -5.41 -13.95 -5.80
N GLN A 55 -6.73 -14.03 -5.76
CA GLN A 55 -7.61 -12.87 -5.58
C GLN A 55 -7.19 -12.12 -4.31
N VAL A 56 -7.16 -10.80 -4.41
CA VAL A 56 -7.04 -9.94 -3.21
C VAL A 56 -8.25 -10.24 -2.32
N PRO A 57 -8.07 -10.79 -1.11
CA PRO A 57 -9.20 -11.06 -0.25
C PRO A 57 -9.93 -9.75 0.03
N PRO A 58 -11.25 -9.69 -0.13
CA PRO A 58 -11.98 -8.47 0.15
C PRO A 58 -11.74 -8.07 1.61
N ARG A 59 -11.37 -6.80 1.82
CA ARG A 59 -11.24 -6.20 3.15
C ARG A 59 -10.23 -6.92 4.07
N TRP A 60 -9.09 -7.37 3.52
CA TRP A 60 -8.04 -7.97 4.33
C TRP A 60 -7.46 -6.97 5.33
N GLN A 61 -7.41 -5.70 4.95
CA GLN A 61 -6.94 -4.59 5.79
C GLN A 61 -7.80 -4.46 7.04
N ASP A 62 -9.13 -4.52 6.91
CA ASP A 62 -10.06 -4.40 8.05
C ASP A 62 -9.71 -5.40 9.17
N ARG A 63 -9.40 -6.65 8.81
CA ARG A 63 -9.05 -7.69 9.80
C ARG A 63 -7.76 -7.35 10.52
N VAL A 64 -6.75 -6.89 9.78
CA VAL A 64 -5.48 -6.48 10.36
C VAL A 64 -5.65 -5.25 11.24
N ILE A 65 -6.46 -4.28 10.81
CA ILE A 65 -6.76 -3.07 11.58
C ILE A 65 -7.46 -3.43 12.89
N GLU A 66 -8.45 -4.35 12.86
CA GLU A 66 -9.11 -4.84 14.07
C GLU A 66 -8.14 -5.52 15.07
N GLU A 67 -7.13 -6.23 14.55
CA GLU A 67 -6.08 -6.85 15.39
C GLU A 67 -5.12 -5.83 15.99
N LEU A 68 -4.88 -4.70 15.32
CA LEU A 68 -3.92 -3.68 15.73
C LEU A 68 -4.52 -2.60 16.62
N VAL A 69 -5.83 -2.34 16.51
CA VAL A 69 -6.53 -1.34 17.32
C VAL A 69 -6.80 -1.90 18.71
N GLU A 70 -6.23 -1.25 19.72
CA GLU A 70 -6.45 -1.62 21.13
C GLU A 70 -7.92 -1.41 21.53
N PRO A 71 -8.50 -2.31 22.35
CA PRO A 71 -9.89 -2.15 22.80
C PRO A 71 -10.14 -0.80 23.49
N GLN A 72 -11.31 -0.22 23.25
CA GLN A 72 -11.77 1.05 23.82
C GLN A 72 -10.97 2.30 23.38
N SER A 73 -10.13 2.18 22.37
CA SER A 73 -9.42 3.32 21.80
C SER A 73 -10.35 4.30 21.09
N SER A 74 -9.88 5.55 20.94
CA SER A 74 -10.48 6.54 20.06
C SER A 74 -9.88 6.43 18.65
N VAL A 75 -10.73 6.32 17.62
CA VAL A 75 -10.33 6.07 16.24
C VAL A 75 -10.95 7.07 15.29
N LEU A 76 -10.14 7.71 14.45
CA LEU A 76 -10.58 8.52 13.31
C LEU A 76 -10.22 7.77 12.02
N ASP A 77 -11.20 7.48 11.18
CA ASP A 77 -11.00 6.94 9.83
C ASP A 77 -11.17 8.04 8.79
N VAL A 78 -10.13 8.26 7.99
CA VAL A 78 -10.02 9.38 7.04
C VAL A 78 -10.23 8.85 5.63
N GLY A 79 -11.36 9.22 5.02
CA GLY A 79 -11.87 8.59 3.80
C GLY A 79 -12.67 7.32 4.13
N CYS A 80 -13.51 7.39 5.15
CA CYS A 80 -14.16 6.22 5.75
C CYS A 80 -15.25 5.57 4.88
N GLY A 81 -15.59 6.16 3.71
CA GLY A 81 -16.63 5.64 2.84
C GLY A 81 -17.98 5.48 3.56
N GLU A 82 -18.57 4.29 3.48
CA GLU A 82 -19.84 3.95 4.15
C GLU A 82 -19.68 3.60 5.64
N GLY A 83 -18.46 3.67 6.19
CA GLY A 83 -18.16 3.44 7.60
C GLY A 83 -18.14 1.95 8.01
N ASP A 84 -17.94 1.03 7.08
CA ASP A 84 -17.95 -0.41 7.39
C ASP A 84 -16.87 -0.79 8.40
N LEU A 85 -15.63 -0.32 8.22
CA LEU A 85 -14.56 -0.55 9.18
C LEU A 85 -14.91 0.03 10.56
N LEU A 86 -15.47 1.24 10.60
CA LEU A 86 -15.83 1.91 11.85
C LEU A 86 -16.91 1.17 12.63
N VAL A 87 -17.95 0.63 11.94
CA VAL A 87 -18.95 -0.24 12.56
C VAL A 87 -18.29 -1.46 13.21
N ARG A 88 -17.41 -2.13 12.48
CA ARG A 88 -16.71 -3.33 12.97
C ARG A 88 -15.82 -3.02 14.18
N LEU A 89 -15.08 -1.93 14.15
CA LEU A 89 -14.26 -1.48 15.28
C LEU A 89 -15.11 -1.16 16.49
N ALA A 90 -16.22 -0.44 16.33
CA ALA A 90 -17.14 -0.15 17.43
C ALA A 90 -17.74 -1.41 18.04
N GLU A 91 -18.11 -2.39 17.22
CA GLU A 91 -18.73 -3.65 17.67
C GLU A 91 -17.70 -4.60 18.29
N ASN A 92 -16.54 -4.80 17.68
CA ASN A 92 -15.59 -5.83 18.05
C ASN A 92 -14.58 -5.37 19.11
N THR A 93 -14.06 -4.14 18.99
CA THR A 93 -13.06 -3.59 19.92
C THR A 93 -13.64 -2.62 20.95
N LYS A 94 -14.91 -2.24 20.81
CA LYS A 94 -15.55 -1.19 21.62
C LYS A 94 -14.86 0.17 21.50
N ALA A 95 -14.25 0.41 20.37
CA ALA A 95 -13.61 1.70 20.07
C ALA A 95 -14.65 2.82 19.97
N THR A 96 -14.26 4.04 20.36
CA THR A 96 -15.01 5.25 20.08
C THR A 96 -14.58 5.74 18.69
N VAL A 97 -15.46 5.63 17.71
CA VAL A 97 -15.13 5.83 16.29
C VAL A 97 -15.70 7.12 15.74
N GLN A 98 -14.97 7.73 14.82
CA GLN A 98 -15.41 8.87 14.02
C GLN A 98 -14.90 8.72 12.59
N GLY A 99 -15.66 9.24 11.61
CA GLY A 99 -15.27 9.28 10.20
C GLY A 99 -15.02 10.69 9.70
N LEU A 100 -14.17 10.82 8.68
CA LEU A 100 -14.05 12.01 7.82
C LEU A 100 -14.21 11.55 6.37
N GLU A 101 -15.20 12.09 5.64
CA GLU A 101 -15.55 11.64 4.30
C GLU A 101 -15.94 12.82 3.41
N LEU A 102 -15.49 12.82 2.15
CA LEU A 102 -15.77 13.86 1.18
C LEU A 102 -17.15 13.71 0.52
N ASN A 103 -17.57 12.48 0.29
CA ASN A 103 -18.83 12.18 -0.40
C ASN A 103 -20.01 12.28 0.58
N GLN A 104 -20.89 13.25 0.33
CA GLN A 104 -22.06 13.52 1.18
C GLN A 104 -22.98 12.30 1.32
N GLU A 105 -23.16 11.50 0.27
CA GLU A 105 -23.98 10.28 0.33
C GLU A 105 -23.40 9.24 1.29
N MET A 106 -22.07 9.05 1.26
CA MET A 106 -21.38 8.15 2.16
C MET A 106 -21.46 8.64 3.62
N VAL A 107 -21.32 9.96 3.84
CA VAL A 107 -21.52 10.56 5.17
C VAL A 107 -22.92 10.25 5.70
N MET A 108 -23.95 10.39 4.87
CA MET A 108 -25.34 10.08 5.28
C MET A 108 -25.49 8.59 5.67
N ARG A 109 -24.89 7.68 4.91
CA ARG A 109 -24.89 6.24 5.24
C ARG A 109 -24.18 5.94 6.57
N CYS A 110 -23.05 6.60 6.85
CA CYS A 110 -22.39 6.50 8.14
C CYS A 110 -23.31 6.93 9.29
N ILE A 111 -23.97 8.09 9.15
CA ILE A 111 -24.87 8.64 10.16
C ILE A 111 -26.07 7.71 10.39
N GLU A 112 -26.67 7.15 9.33
CA GLU A 112 -27.78 6.18 9.42
C GLU A 112 -27.37 4.91 10.20
N ARG A 113 -26.08 4.55 10.14
CA ARG A 113 -25.50 3.43 10.88
C ARG A 113 -25.03 3.80 12.30
N GLY A 114 -25.25 5.04 12.72
CA GLY A 114 -24.87 5.54 14.05
C GLY A 114 -23.38 5.90 14.18
N ILE A 115 -22.67 6.08 13.08
CA ILE A 115 -21.26 6.47 13.07
C ILE A 115 -21.16 8.01 12.91
N PRO A 116 -20.62 8.73 13.92
CA PRO A 116 -20.34 10.15 13.81
C PRO A 116 -19.34 10.40 12.69
N THR A 117 -19.72 11.21 11.68
CA THR A 117 -18.90 11.44 10.51
C THR A 117 -18.91 12.92 10.12
N TYR A 118 -17.72 13.48 9.92
CA TYR A 118 -17.55 14.82 9.40
C TYR A 118 -17.55 14.80 7.88
N HIS A 119 -18.34 15.70 7.28
CA HIS A 119 -18.28 15.94 5.84
C HIS A 119 -17.16 16.93 5.52
N GLY A 120 -16.16 16.50 4.78
CA GLY A 120 -15.04 17.37 4.40
C GLY A 120 -13.97 16.70 3.59
N ASP A 121 -13.20 17.54 2.90
CA ASP A 121 -11.99 17.13 2.21
C ASP A 121 -10.86 16.83 3.24
N LEU A 122 -10.33 15.64 3.22
CA LEU A 122 -9.31 15.21 4.16
C LEU A 122 -8.00 16.01 4.05
N GLU A 123 -7.64 16.54 2.87
CA GLU A 123 -6.44 17.38 2.69
C GLU A 123 -6.50 18.69 3.47
N ASN A 124 -7.71 19.16 3.78
CA ASN A 124 -7.95 20.38 4.52
C ASN A 124 -8.67 20.12 5.86
N GLY A 125 -9.46 19.06 5.95
CA GLY A 125 -10.32 18.74 7.09
C GLY A 125 -9.55 18.36 8.35
N LEU A 126 -8.41 17.67 8.21
CA LEU A 126 -7.58 17.27 9.35
C LEU A 126 -7.09 18.42 10.23
N LYS A 127 -6.92 19.61 9.66
CA LYS A 127 -6.53 20.82 10.40
C LYS A 127 -7.52 21.24 11.48
N ASN A 128 -8.77 20.77 11.39
CA ASN A 128 -9.82 21.08 12.35
C ASN A 128 -9.77 20.21 13.60
N PHE A 129 -8.98 19.13 13.58
CA PHE A 129 -8.80 18.24 14.73
C PHE A 129 -7.59 18.69 15.57
N PRO A 130 -7.72 18.69 16.91
CA PRO A 130 -6.60 18.98 17.79
C PRO A 130 -5.46 17.95 17.67
N ASP A 131 -4.24 18.36 18.09
CA ASP A 131 -3.12 17.46 18.17
C ASP A 131 -3.43 16.31 19.14
N LYS A 132 -3.04 15.09 18.77
CA LYS A 132 -3.16 13.89 19.61
C LYS A 132 -4.57 13.68 20.17
N SER A 133 -5.60 14.00 19.37
CA SER A 133 -7.00 13.87 19.77
C SER A 133 -7.57 12.45 19.56
N PHE A 134 -6.83 11.58 18.87
CA PHE A 134 -7.20 10.17 18.68
C PHE A 134 -6.04 9.24 19.01
N ASP A 135 -6.34 8.05 19.54
CA ASP A 135 -5.34 7.00 19.73
C ASP A 135 -4.85 6.46 18.39
N TYR A 136 -5.79 6.30 17.42
CA TYR A 136 -5.49 5.87 16.06
C TYR A 136 -6.13 6.76 15.01
N VAL A 137 -5.38 7.08 13.99
CA VAL A 137 -5.90 7.68 12.74
C VAL A 137 -5.62 6.73 11.60
N ILE A 138 -6.66 6.37 10.83
CA ILE A 138 -6.60 5.40 9.75
C ILE A 138 -6.70 6.11 8.40
N LEU A 139 -5.86 5.72 7.45
CA LEU A 139 -5.92 6.10 6.04
C LEU A 139 -5.81 4.83 5.20
N GLU A 140 -6.96 4.27 4.82
CA GLU A 140 -7.02 3.03 4.06
C GLU A 140 -7.16 3.29 2.57
N GLU A 141 -6.22 2.76 1.76
CA GLU A 141 -6.20 2.81 0.29
C GLU A 141 -6.52 4.18 -0.34
N THR A 142 -6.21 5.25 0.37
CA THR A 142 -6.51 6.63 -0.05
C THR A 142 -5.24 7.42 -0.38
N LEU A 143 -4.07 7.02 0.16
CA LEU A 143 -2.80 7.74 0.03
C LEU A 143 -2.46 8.09 -1.43
N GLN A 144 -2.64 7.14 -2.35
CA GLN A 144 -2.30 7.29 -3.77
C GLN A 144 -3.26 8.21 -4.55
N THR A 145 -4.39 8.57 -3.97
CA THR A 145 -5.41 9.44 -4.61
C THR A 145 -5.31 10.91 -4.19
N LEU A 146 -4.46 11.21 -3.21
CA LEU A 146 -4.30 12.54 -2.64
C LEU A 146 -3.48 13.45 -3.55
N SER A 147 -3.82 14.74 -3.62
CA SER A 147 -3.00 15.72 -4.35
C SER A 147 -1.71 16.08 -3.60
N ARG A 148 -1.75 16.04 -2.27
CA ARG A 148 -0.63 16.40 -1.37
C ARG A 148 -0.43 15.37 -0.27
N PRO A 149 -0.03 14.12 -0.60
CA PRO A 149 0.04 13.02 0.35
C PRO A 149 0.97 13.30 1.54
N MET A 150 2.10 13.97 1.32
CA MET A 150 3.05 14.30 2.39
C MET A 150 2.47 15.21 3.46
N ASN A 151 1.60 16.15 3.09
CA ASN A 151 0.92 17.02 4.05
C ASN A 151 -0.09 16.23 4.87
N VAL A 152 -0.83 15.34 4.23
CA VAL A 152 -1.80 14.47 4.90
C VAL A 152 -1.10 13.51 5.87
N LEU A 153 0.00 12.87 5.46
CA LEU A 153 0.77 11.98 6.32
C LEU A 153 1.25 12.70 7.60
N ARG A 154 1.73 13.93 7.50
CA ARG A 154 2.12 14.74 8.67
C ARG A 154 0.93 15.11 9.56
N GLU A 155 -0.21 15.41 8.95
CA GLU A 155 -1.44 15.69 9.71
C GLU A 155 -1.99 14.44 10.42
N LEU A 156 -1.92 13.25 9.80
CA LEU A 156 -2.26 11.99 10.48
C LEU A 156 -1.41 11.79 11.74
N LEU A 157 -0.09 11.99 11.63
CA LEU A 157 0.84 11.89 12.76
C LEU A 157 0.64 12.99 13.81
N ARG A 158 0.12 14.16 13.43
CA ARG A 158 -0.22 15.24 14.36
C ARG A 158 -1.49 14.90 15.14
N VAL A 159 -2.54 14.47 14.46
CA VAL A 159 -3.87 14.23 15.02
C VAL A 159 -3.92 12.94 15.84
N GLY A 160 -3.25 11.87 15.36
CA GLY A 160 -3.21 10.57 16.02
C GLY A 160 -1.97 10.38 16.90
N HIS A 161 -2.11 9.57 17.95
CA HIS A 161 -0.96 9.00 18.64
C HIS A 161 -0.27 7.97 17.75
N LYS A 162 -1.06 7.13 17.09
CA LYS A 162 -0.62 6.15 16.09
C LYS A 162 -1.41 6.35 14.80
N SER A 163 -0.81 5.99 13.66
CA SER A 163 -1.50 6.04 12.36
C SER A 163 -1.39 4.70 11.65
N ILE A 164 -2.50 4.25 11.07
CA ILE A 164 -2.56 3.05 10.22
C ILE A 164 -2.75 3.51 8.79
N ILE A 165 -1.83 3.12 7.90
CA ILE A 165 -1.80 3.59 6.52
C ILE A 165 -1.69 2.37 5.61
N SER A 166 -2.60 2.22 4.65
CA SER A 166 -2.53 1.19 3.63
C SER A 166 -2.56 1.76 2.22
N PHE A 167 -1.89 1.07 1.30
CA PHE A 167 -1.81 1.48 -0.10
C PHE A 167 -1.44 0.30 -1.01
N PRO A 168 -1.81 0.35 -2.31
CA PRO A 168 -1.38 -0.61 -3.32
C PRO A 168 0.10 -0.39 -3.66
N ASN A 169 0.85 -1.49 -3.79
CA ASN A 169 2.28 -1.45 -4.10
C ASN A 169 2.52 -1.37 -5.61
N PHE A 170 2.87 -0.20 -6.13
CA PHE A 170 3.18 -0.01 -7.54
C PHE A 170 4.51 -0.65 -7.98
N ALA A 171 5.36 -1.09 -7.04
CA ALA A 171 6.59 -1.81 -7.34
C ALA A 171 6.41 -3.33 -7.45
N HIS A 172 5.18 -3.86 -7.36
CA HIS A 172 4.89 -5.28 -7.53
C HIS A 172 5.42 -5.80 -8.88
N TRP A 173 5.99 -7.00 -8.92
CA TRP A 173 6.66 -7.55 -10.10
C TRP A 173 5.78 -7.59 -11.36
N LYS A 174 4.47 -7.89 -11.25
CA LYS A 174 3.53 -7.86 -12.38
C LYS A 174 3.45 -6.45 -13.00
N VAL A 175 3.41 -5.40 -12.16
CA VAL A 175 3.39 -4.00 -12.58
C VAL A 175 4.66 -3.65 -13.34
N ARG A 176 5.82 -4.03 -12.79
CA ARG A 176 7.14 -3.79 -13.42
C ARG A 176 7.24 -4.48 -14.78
N LEU A 177 6.89 -5.76 -14.86
CA LEU A 177 6.97 -6.52 -16.12
C LEU A 177 5.97 -6.01 -17.15
N ALA A 178 4.73 -5.76 -16.79
CA ALA A 178 3.72 -5.28 -17.72
C ALA A 178 4.13 -3.93 -18.32
N PHE A 179 4.68 -3.02 -17.52
CA PHE A 179 5.19 -1.74 -18.01
C PHE A 179 6.43 -1.92 -18.88
N SER A 180 7.43 -2.69 -18.41
CA SER A 180 8.71 -2.85 -19.11
C SER A 180 8.60 -3.60 -20.43
N LEU A 181 7.77 -4.65 -20.49
CA LEU A 181 7.61 -5.49 -21.66
C LEU A 181 6.44 -5.06 -22.54
N GLY A 182 5.35 -4.64 -21.94
CA GLY A 182 4.12 -4.25 -22.64
C GLY A 182 4.10 -2.78 -23.08
N GLY A 183 4.93 -1.92 -22.49
CA GLY A 183 4.95 -0.48 -22.75
C GLY A 183 3.62 0.22 -22.47
N ARG A 184 2.79 -0.35 -21.59
CA ARG A 184 1.47 0.16 -21.22
C ARG A 184 1.32 0.19 -19.71
N MET A 185 0.51 1.14 -19.20
CA MET A 185 0.15 1.16 -17.79
C MET A 185 -0.53 -0.16 -17.42
N PRO A 186 -0.01 -0.85 -16.41
CA PRO A 186 -0.52 -2.16 -16.03
C PRO A 186 -1.88 -2.05 -15.35
N MET A 187 -2.71 -3.04 -15.58
CA MET A 187 -3.90 -3.33 -14.78
C MET A 187 -3.65 -4.63 -14.02
N THR A 188 -3.87 -4.61 -12.72
CA THR A 188 -3.75 -5.77 -11.83
C THR A 188 -4.93 -5.78 -10.87
N GLU A 189 -5.11 -6.83 -10.09
CA GLU A 189 -6.17 -6.90 -9.08
C GLU A 189 -6.09 -5.77 -8.03
N ALA A 190 -4.86 -5.40 -7.63
CA ALA A 190 -4.64 -4.26 -6.73
C ALA A 190 -4.70 -2.89 -7.44
N LEU A 191 -4.64 -2.86 -8.77
CA LEU A 191 -4.69 -1.66 -9.61
C LEU A 191 -5.68 -1.89 -10.78
N PRO A 192 -6.99 -1.96 -10.50
CA PRO A 192 -7.98 -2.43 -11.48
C PRO A 192 -8.37 -1.41 -12.55
N TYR A 193 -7.90 -0.18 -12.44
CA TYR A 193 -8.32 0.93 -13.30
C TYR A 193 -7.45 1.07 -14.56
N GLN A 194 -8.04 1.59 -15.62
CA GLN A 194 -7.28 2.00 -16.81
C GLN A 194 -6.57 3.34 -16.53
N TRP A 195 -5.57 3.67 -17.36
CA TRP A 195 -4.76 4.88 -17.19
C TRP A 195 -5.57 6.19 -17.21
N HIS A 196 -6.76 6.19 -17.81
CA HIS A 196 -7.60 7.39 -18.01
C HIS A 196 -8.78 7.50 -17.04
N ASP A 197 -9.09 6.45 -16.28
CA ASP A 197 -10.20 6.43 -15.30
C ASP A 197 -9.72 6.10 -13.87
N THR A 198 -8.42 5.98 -13.68
CA THR A 198 -7.82 5.69 -12.38
C THR A 198 -7.94 6.88 -11.43
N PRO A 199 -8.36 6.67 -10.18
CA PRO A 199 -8.26 7.69 -9.14
C PRO A 199 -6.82 7.88 -8.63
N ASN A 200 -5.90 6.97 -8.98
CA ASN A 200 -4.53 6.98 -8.48
C ASN A 200 -3.72 8.09 -9.16
N ILE A 201 -3.29 9.07 -8.39
CA ILE A 201 -2.46 10.20 -8.85
C ILE A 201 -0.98 9.90 -8.59
N HIS A 202 -0.66 9.23 -7.46
CA HIS A 202 0.69 8.89 -7.05
C HIS A 202 0.94 7.38 -7.10
N LEU A 203 2.12 7.01 -7.60
CA LEU A 203 2.54 5.62 -7.80
C LEU A 203 3.49 5.22 -6.66
N CYS A 204 2.95 5.07 -5.44
CA CYS A 204 3.74 4.75 -4.26
C CYS A 204 4.17 3.29 -4.24
N SER A 205 5.43 3.04 -3.97
CA SER A 205 5.96 1.71 -3.63
C SER A 205 6.18 1.56 -2.12
N ILE A 206 6.38 0.33 -1.66
CA ILE A 206 6.74 0.09 -0.25
C ILE A 206 8.08 0.78 0.07
N ASN A 207 9.05 0.75 -0.84
CA ASN A 207 10.33 1.42 -0.63
C ASN A 207 10.20 2.94 -0.51
N ASP A 208 9.34 3.58 -1.33
CA ASP A 208 9.10 5.03 -1.23
C ASP A 208 8.51 5.39 0.14
N PHE A 209 7.58 4.56 0.64
CA PHE A 209 7.00 4.75 1.96
C PHE A 209 8.04 4.55 3.08
N MET A 210 8.90 3.53 2.98
CA MET A 210 10.00 3.30 3.92
C MET A 210 11.00 4.47 3.93
N ASP A 211 11.35 4.99 2.75
CA ASP A 211 12.24 6.15 2.62
C ASP A 211 11.62 7.40 3.29
N TRP A 212 10.30 7.61 3.13
CA TRP A 212 9.61 8.67 3.84
C TRP A 212 9.67 8.50 5.36
N THR A 213 9.45 7.30 5.89
CA THR A 213 9.51 7.07 7.36
C THR A 213 10.89 7.43 7.93
N LEU A 214 11.96 7.15 7.18
CA LEU A 214 13.32 7.52 7.57
C LEU A 214 13.54 9.03 7.51
N GLN A 215 13.05 9.72 6.47
CA GLN A 215 13.22 11.16 6.28
C GLN A 215 12.47 12.00 7.32
N ASP A 216 11.22 11.64 7.60
CA ASP A 216 10.35 12.35 8.55
C ASP A 216 10.47 11.80 9.99
N GLN A 217 11.43 10.90 10.26
CA GLN A 217 11.69 10.29 11.58
C GLN A 217 10.43 9.63 12.16
N VAL A 218 9.78 8.80 11.38
CA VAL A 218 8.57 8.07 11.75
C VAL A 218 8.94 6.65 12.18
N HIS A 219 8.44 6.22 13.32
CA HIS A 219 8.69 4.88 13.83
C HIS A 219 7.62 3.91 13.31
N ILE A 220 8.06 2.80 12.71
CA ILE A 220 7.17 1.72 12.27
C ILE A 220 7.03 0.73 13.41
N LEU A 221 5.81 0.58 13.94
CA LEU A 221 5.46 -0.38 15.00
C LEU A 221 5.13 -1.75 14.43
N GLU A 222 4.41 -1.78 13.31
CA GLU A 222 4.01 -3.01 12.64
C GLU A 222 3.90 -2.77 11.14
N ALA A 223 4.21 -3.80 10.35
CA ALA A 223 4.05 -3.78 8.90
C ALA A 223 3.50 -5.12 8.41
N ARG A 224 2.40 -5.07 7.68
CA ARG A 224 1.73 -6.20 7.06
C ARG A 224 1.64 -5.99 5.56
N VAL A 225 1.73 -7.09 4.82
CA VAL A 225 1.67 -7.08 3.37
C VAL A 225 0.78 -8.20 2.86
N LEU A 226 0.16 -7.98 1.72
CA LEU A 226 -0.60 -9.00 1.01
C LEU A 226 0.28 -9.60 -0.09
N VAL A 227 0.57 -10.89 0.01
CA VAL A 227 1.36 -11.67 -0.95
C VAL A 227 0.57 -12.89 -1.37
N LYS A 228 0.26 -13.05 -2.67
CA LYS A 228 -0.49 -14.21 -3.20
C LYS A 228 -1.77 -14.51 -2.37
N GLY A 229 -2.54 -13.47 -2.03
CA GLY A 229 -3.78 -13.60 -1.25
C GLY A 229 -3.60 -13.90 0.25
N LYS A 230 -2.36 -13.93 0.77
CA LYS A 230 -2.06 -14.17 2.19
C LYS A 230 -1.46 -12.93 2.84
N VAL A 231 -1.87 -12.68 4.07
CA VAL A 231 -1.30 -11.60 4.89
C VAL A 231 -0.03 -12.10 5.57
N GLU A 232 1.07 -11.38 5.36
CA GLU A 232 2.38 -11.69 5.94
C GLU A 232 2.97 -10.47 6.65
N LYS A 233 3.93 -10.70 7.56
CA LYS A 233 4.78 -9.64 8.08
C LYS A 233 5.72 -9.14 6.99
N TYR A 234 5.93 -7.83 6.93
CA TYR A 234 6.83 -7.23 5.95
C TYR A 234 8.26 -7.75 6.07
N ARG A 235 8.90 -7.95 4.91
CA ARG A 235 10.33 -8.22 4.69
C ARG A 235 10.77 -7.46 3.44
N GLU A 236 12.06 -7.22 3.27
CA GLU A 236 12.59 -6.40 2.15
C GLU A 236 12.17 -6.89 0.76
N GLU A 237 12.13 -8.23 0.56
CA GLU A 237 11.70 -8.83 -0.69
C GLU A 237 10.23 -8.51 -1.06
N HIS A 238 9.43 -8.09 -0.10
CA HIS A 238 8.01 -7.79 -0.31
C HIS A 238 7.77 -6.50 -1.12
N ASN A 239 8.76 -5.63 -1.27
CA ASN A 239 8.63 -4.54 -2.24
C ASN A 239 8.41 -5.06 -3.67
N LEU A 240 8.90 -6.26 -3.98
CA LEU A 240 8.71 -6.90 -5.28
C LEU A 240 7.49 -7.83 -5.33
N THR A 241 7.17 -8.51 -4.23
CA THR A 241 6.19 -9.60 -4.20
C THR A 241 4.83 -9.24 -3.63
N ALA A 242 4.74 -8.17 -2.82
CA ALA A 242 3.48 -7.76 -2.22
C ALA A 242 2.62 -6.92 -3.16
N GLN A 243 1.34 -7.22 -3.20
CA GLN A 243 0.33 -6.49 -3.97
C GLN A 243 -0.09 -5.20 -3.24
N GLN A 244 -0.21 -5.26 -1.92
CA GLN A 244 -0.62 -4.16 -1.04
C GLN A 244 0.17 -4.20 0.26
N ALA A 245 0.25 -3.06 0.94
CA ALA A 245 0.91 -2.94 2.23
C ALA A 245 0.05 -2.14 3.22
N LEU A 246 0.23 -2.45 4.52
CA LEU A 246 -0.37 -1.75 5.64
C LEU A 246 0.70 -1.54 6.71
N PHE A 247 0.82 -0.32 7.19
CA PHE A 247 1.77 0.09 8.22
C PHE A 247 1.06 0.71 9.41
N LEU A 248 1.44 0.29 10.61
CA LEU A 248 1.16 1.01 11.86
C LEU A 248 2.39 1.81 12.22
N VAL A 249 2.24 3.12 12.34
CA VAL A 249 3.34 4.05 12.59
C VAL A 249 3.03 5.03 13.72
N GLU A 250 4.08 5.60 14.32
CA GLU A 250 3.98 6.69 15.28
C GLU A 250 5.09 7.74 15.03
N PRO A 251 4.92 9.02 15.41
CA PRO A 251 5.98 9.99 15.38
C PRO A 251 7.04 9.65 16.45
N GLN A 252 8.32 9.94 16.15
CA GLN A 252 9.40 9.85 17.15
C GLN A 252 9.30 10.93 18.20
#